data_129fe79fbff402c93c7a0b5a96c09836
#
_entry.id   129fe79fbff402c93c7a0b5a96c09836
#
_cell.length_a   1.000
_cell.length_b   1.000
_cell.length_c   1.000
_cell.angle_alpha   90.00
_cell.angle_beta   90.00
_cell.angle_gamma   90.00
#
_symmetry.space_group_name_H-M   'P 1'
#
loop_
_entity.id
_entity.type
_entity.pdbx_description
1 polymer ?
#
loop_
_entity_poly.entity_id
_entity_poly.type
_entity_poly.pdbx_seq_one_letter_code
_entity_poly.pdbx_strand_id
1 'polypeptide(L)'
;MIILIAGDTHTGKTILAQKLLEKYKYPYLSIDHLKMGLIRSGQCKLSADSNDMELTNYLWPIVREMIKTCIENSQNMIIEGCYIPFDWEKDFTNEYMKQIQYICLIFSQEYIKHNFQNILKYCLLYTSPSPRDS
;
A
#
# COMPACT_ATOMS: atom_id res chain seq x y z
N MET A 1 8.54 0.58 9.84
CA MET A 1 7.17 1.11 9.62
C MET A 1 6.77 0.94 8.17
N ILE A 2 5.65 0.32 7.96
CA ILE A 2 5.06 0.14 6.62
C ILE A 2 3.86 1.07 6.51
N ILE A 3 3.78 1.84 5.43
CA ILE A 3 2.61 2.65 5.13
C ILE A 3 1.95 2.01 3.92
N LEU A 4 0.77 1.43 4.14
CA LEU A 4 0.03 0.69 3.12
C LEU A 4 -1.13 1.55 2.64
N ILE A 5 -1.12 1.92 1.35
CA ILE A 5 -2.10 2.83 0.77
C ILE A 5 -2.96 2.08 -0.23
N ALA A 6 -4.25 1.97 0.06
CA ALA A 6 -5.23 1.33 -0.80
C ALA A 6 -6.19 2.38 -1.34
N GLY A 7 -6.99 1.99 -2.31
CA GLY A 7 -8.00 2.85 -2.92
C GLY A 7 -8.19 2.46 -4.37
N ASP A 8 -9.27 2.94 -4.95
CA ASP A 8 -9.57 2.67 -6.36
C ASP A 8 -8.65 3.46 -7.28
N THR A 9 -8.67 3.11 -8.56
CA THR A 9 -7.99 3.87 -9.60
C THR A 9 -8.44 5.34 -9.53
N HIS A 10 -7.51 6.24 -9.81
CA HIS A 10 -7.78 7.69 -9.84
C HIS A 10 -8.05 8.32 -8.47
N THR A 11 -7.74 7.64 -7.37
CA THR A 11 -7.90 8.22 -6.04
C THR A 11 -6.66 8.94 -5.53
N GLY A 12 -5.61 9.06 -6.34
CA GLY A 12 -4.43 9.80 -5.93
C GLY A 12 -3.45 9.04 -5.04
N LYS A 13 -3.52 7.71 -5.04
CA LYS A 13 -2.59 6.88 -4.25
C LYS A 13 -1.13 7.17 -4.59
N THR A 14 -0.84 7.27 -5.89
CA THR A 14 0.51 7.53 -6.35
C THR A 14 1.00 8.90 -5.90
N ILE A 15 0.13 9.91 -5.96
CA ILE A 15 0.48 11.27 -5.52
C ILE A 15 0.78 11.27 -4.02
N LEU A 16 -0.06 10.62 -3.23
CA LEU A 16 0.17 10.55 -1.78
C LEU A 16 1.46 9.79 -1.47
N ALA A 17 1.67 8.65 -2.12
CA ALA A 17 2.87 7.86 -1.90
C ALA A 17 4.13 8.65 -2.23
N GLN A 18 4.10 9.42 -3.35
CA GLN A 18 5.23 10.24 -3.74
C GLN A 18 5.51 11.34 -2.72
N LYS A 19 4.45 11.98 -2.22
CA LYS A 19 4.61 13.02 -1.21
C LYS A 19 5.13 12.47 0.12
N LEU A 20 4.71 11.28 0.49
CA LEU A 20 5.22 10.62 1.70
C LEU A 20 6.68 10.22 1.52
N LEU A 21 7.05 9.73 0.33
CA LEU A 21 8.44 9.44 0.02
C LEU A 21 9.29 10.69 0.19
N GLU A 22 8.85 11.82 -0.35
CA GLU A 22 9.59 13.07 -0.25
C GLU A 22 9.73 13.56 1.19
N LYS A 23 8.68 13.37 1.98
CA LYS A 23 8.67 13.85 3.37
C LYS A 23 9.47 12.95 4.29
N TYR A 24 9.26 11.65 4.25
CA TYR A 24 9.85 10.71 5.21
C TYR A 24 11.08 9.99 4.67
N LYS A 25 11.35 10.09 3.37
CA LYS A 25 12.48 9.41 2.72
C LYS A 25 12.38 7.89 2.83
N TYR A 26 11.17 7.36 2.91
CA TYR A 26 10.95 5.92 2.89
C TYR A 26 10.94 5.42 1.46
N PRO A 27 11.48 4.22 1.18
CA PRO A 27 11.34 3.60 -0.14
C PRO A 27 9.86 3.42 -0.51
N TYR A 28 9.57 3.47 -1.79
CA TYR A 28 8.21 3.41 -2.31
C TYR A 28 8.08 2.28 -3.32
N LEU A 29 7.12 1.39 -3.09
CA LEU A 29 6.77 0.31 -4.01
C LEU A 29 5.34 0.53 -4.52
N SER A 30 5.21 0.60 -5.85
CA SER A 30 3.91 0.57 -6.51
C SER A 30 3.58 -0.88 -6.86
N ILE A 31 2.42 -1.37 -6.38
CA ILE A 31 2.00 -2.74 -6.72
C ILE A 31 1.76 -2.86 -8.22
N ASP A 32 1.35 -1.76 -8.87
CA ASP A 32 1.17 -1.76 -10.31
C ASP A 32 2.48 -1.97 -11.05
N HIS A 33 3.57 -1.40 -10.57
CA HIS A 33 4.90 -1.63 -11.15
C HIS A 33 5.33 -3.08 -10.96
N LEU A 34 5.06 -3.65 -9.81
CA LEU A 34 5.34 -5.06 -9.56
C LEU A 34 4.53 -5.93 -10.53
N LYS A 35 3.25 -5.62 -10.71
CA LYS A 35 2.38 -6.31 -11.64
C LYS A 35 2.96 -6.31 -13.05
N MET A 36 3.29 -5.12 -13.54
CA MET A 36 3.81 -4.99 -14.90
C MET A 36 5.16 -5.65 -15.07
N GLY A 37 6.01 -5.61 -14.05
CA GLY A 37 7.30 -6.30 -14.08
C GLY A 37 7.13 -7.81 -14.20
N LEU A 38 6.22 -8.38 -13.43
CA LEU A 38 5.97 -9.83 -13.48
C LEU A 38 5.36 -10.26 -14.81
N ILE A 39 4.41 -9.48 -15.32
CA ILE A 39 3.74 -9.78 -16.59
C ILE A 39 4.72 -9.67 -17.76
N ARG A 40 5.42 -8.54 -17.83
CA ARG A 40 6.30 -8.26 -18.98
C ARG A 40 7.54 -9.12 -19.01
N SER A 41 8.00 -9.61 -17.87
CA SER A 41 9.14 -10.52 -17.79
C SER A 41 8.78 -11.96 -18.13
N GLY A 42 7.49 -12.26 -18.28
CA GLY A 42 7.02 -13.61 -18.58
C GLY A 42 6.91 -14.51 -17.37
N GLN A 43 7.06 -13.98 -16.17
CA GLN A 43 6.97 -14.79 -14.95
C GLN A 43 5.54 -15.01 -14.49
N CYS A 44 4.58 -14.28 -15.06
CA CYS A 44 3.18 -14.35 -14.68
C CYS A 44 2.34 -14.72 -15.88
N LYS A 45 1.42 -15.68 -15.70
CA LYS A 45 0.53 -16.12 -16.78
C LYS A 45 -0.65 -15.18 -17.00
N LEU A 46 -0.92 -14.31 -16.03
CA LEU A 46 -1.98 -13.32 -16.16
C LEU A 46 -1.52 -12.18 -17.06
N SER A 47 -2.48 -11.38 -17.53
CA SER A 47 -2.21 -10.21 -18.36
C SER A 47 -2.69 -8.96 -17.65
N ALA A 48 -2.32 -7.80 -18.18
CA ALA A 48 -2.78 -6.53 -17.63
C ALA A 48 -4.31 -6.41 -17.69
N ASP A 49 -4.95 -7.16 -18.58
CA ASP A 49 -6.40 -7.15 -18.77
C ASP A 49 -7.12 -8.22 -17.93
N SER A 50 -6.39 -9.02 -17.15
CA SER A 50 -7.02 -9.97 -16.24
C SER A 50 -7.86 -9.22 -15.21
N ASN A 51 -8.91 -9.87 -14.70
CA ASN A 51 -9.78 -9.17 -13.76
C ASN A 51 -9.06 -8.91 -12.43
N ASP A 52 -9.58 -7.96 -11.67
CA ASP A 52 -8.94 -7.49 -10.45
C ASP A 52 -8.83 -8.58 -9.38
N MET A 53 -9.81 -9.50 -9.33
CA MET A 53 -9.78 -10.59 -8.36
C MET A 53 -8.61 -11.53 -8.63
N GLU A 54 -8.39 -11.90 -9.89
CA GLU A 54 -7.27 -12.76 -10.27
C GLU A 54 -5.94 -12.07 -9.99
N LEU A 55 -5.83 -10.80 -10.32
CA LEU A 55 -4.61 -10.04 -10.09
C LEU A 55 -4.33 -9.90 -8.59
N THR A 56 -5.35 -9.62 -7.81
CA THR A 56 -5.20 -9.52 -6.36
C THR A 56 -4.76 -10.85 -5.77
N ASN A 57 -5.37 -11.95 -6.18
CA ASN A 57 -5.02 -13.29 -5.68
C ASN A 57 -3.60 -13.69 -6.04
N TYR A 58 -3.08 -13.16 -7.13
CA TYR A 58 -1.70 -13.43 -7.54
C TYR A 58 -0.70 -12.51 -6.85
N LEU A 59 -1.02 -11.22 -6.79
CA LEU A 59 -0.06 -10.20 -6.34
C LEU A 59 0.00 -10.05 -4.82
N TRP A 60 -1.14 -10.13 -4.15
CA TRP A 60 -1.18 -9.87 -2.72
C TRP A 60 -0.28 -10.80 -1.91
N PRO A 61 -0.26 -12.13 -2.16
CA PRO A 61 0.66 -12.98 -1.41
C PRO A 61 2.11 -12.56 -1.55
N ILE A 62 2.51 -12.07 -2.72
CA ILE A 62 3.88 -11.58 -2.94
C ILE A 62 4.12 -10.34 -2.11
N VAL A 63 3.22 -9.36 -2.18
CA VAL A 63 3.34 -8.10 -1.45
C VAL A 63 3.32 -8.35 0.06
N ARG A 64 2.42 -9.24 0.51
CA ARG A 64 2.30 -9.60 1.91
C ARG A 64 3.64 -10.11 2.47
N GLU A 65 4.30 -11.02 1.75
CA GLU A 65 5.57 -11.56 2.21
C GLU A 65 6.69 -10.53 2.14
N MET A 66 6.64 -9.62 1.18
CA MET A 66 7.58 -8.50 1.13
C MET A 66 7.42 -7.59 2.35
N ILE A 67 6.18 -7.33 2.75
CA ILE A 67 5.91 -6.53 3.95
C ILE A 67 6.50 -7.20 5.19
N LYS A 68 6.28 -8.49 5.34
CA LYS A 68 6.81 -9.24 6.48
C LYS A 68 8.34 -9.18 6.51
N THR A 69 8.96 -9.34 5.35
CA THR A 69 10.42 -9.26 5.24
C THR A 69 10.94 -7.89 5.67
N CYS A 70 10.29 -6.82 5.22
CA CYS A 70 10.68 -5.47 5.62
C CYS A 70 10.58 -5.27 7.13
N ILE A 71 9.48 -5.75 7.71
CA ILE A 71 9.26 -5.59 9.15
C ILE A 71 10.32 -6.38 9.94
N GLU A 72 10.61 -7.60 9.51
CA GLU A 72 11.59 -8.45 10.17
C GLU A 72 13.00 -7.84 10.11
N ASN A 73 13.28 -7.07 9.06
CA ASN A 73 14.56 -6.41 8.89
C ASN A 73 14.56 -4.97 9.41
N SER A 74 13.51 -4.57 10.10
CA SER A 74 13.39 -3.20 10.65
C SER A 74 13.50 -2.14 9.57
N GLN A 75 12.95 -2.40 8.39
CA GLN A 75 12.97 -1.47 7.26
C GLN A 75 11.65 -0.74 7.12
N ASN A 76 11.72 0.47 6.59
CA ASN A 76 10.54 1.28 6.30
C ASN A 76 10.20 1.15 4.82
N MET A 77 8.91 1.19 4.49
CA MET A 77 8.47 1.14 3.10
C MET A 77 7.07 1.72 2.96
N ILE A 78 6.84 2.39 1.84
CA ILE A 78 5.51 2.86 1.42
C ILE A 78 5.07 1.93 0.30
N ILE A 79 3.88 1.34 0.43
CA ILE A 79 3.32 0.43 -0.58
C ILE A 79 1.94 0.95 -0.97
N GLU A 80 1.69 1.11 -2.27
CA GLU A 80 0.38 1.57 -2.74
C GLU A 80 -0.11 0.72 -3.90
N GLY A 81 -1.43 0.57 -4.01
CA GLY A 81 -2.02 -0.12 -5.13
C GLY A 81 -3.48 -0.47 -4.94
N CYS A 82 -4.07 -1.01 -6.00
CA CYS A 82 -5.47 -1.43 -6.02
C CYS A 82 -5.64 -2.90 -5.61
N TYR A 83 -4.57 -3.65 -5.49
CA TYR A 83 -4.62 -5.10 -5.33
C TYR A 83 -4.42 -5.54 -3.89
N ILE A 84 -4.94 -4.75 -2.95
CA ILE A 84 -4.91 -5.05 -1.53
C ILE A 84 -6.29 -5.58 -1.15
N PRO A 85 -6.41 -6.83 -0.66
CA PRO A 85 -7.72 -7.38 -0.33
C PRO A 85 -8.40 -6.60 0.78
N PHE A 86 -9.70 -6.59 0.77
CA PHE A 86 -10.49 -5.93 1.80
C PHE A 86 -10.15 -6.47 3.21
N ASP A 87 -9.89 -7.77 3.30
CA ASP A 87 -9.58 -8.44 4.56
C ASP A 87 -8.08 -8.72 4.76
N TRP A 88 -7.23 -7.81 4.26
CA TRP A 88 -5.78 -7.96 4.29
C TRP A 88 -5.22 -8.23 5.68
N GLU A 89 -5.90 -7.72 6.72
CA GLU A 89 -5.42 -7.80 8.10
C GLU A 89 -5.29 -9.23 8.61
N LYS A 90 -6.11 -10.14 8.08
CA LYS A 90 -6.09 -11.55 8.52
C LYS A 90 -4.75 -12.24 8.26
N ASP A 91 -3.95 -11.68 7.36
CA ASP A 91 -2.67 -12.29 6.96
C ASP A 91 -1.52 -11.89 7.87
N PHE A 92 -1.78 -11.05 8.88
CA PHE A 92 -0.73 -10.55 9.76
C PHE A 92 -1.08 -10.80 11.23
N THR A 93 -0.05 -11.22 11.98
CA THR A 93 -0.19 -11.32 13.43
C THR A 93 -0.16 -9.93 14.06
N ASN A 94 -0.50 -9.83 15.34
CA ASN A 94 -0.48 -8.55 16.05
C ASN A 94 0.91 -7.90 16.02
N GLU A 95 1.96 -8.69 16.05
CA GLU A 95 3.32 -8.16 16.01
C GLU A 95 3.59 -7.43 14.70
N TYR A 96 3.16 -8.00 13.57
CA TYR A 96 3.28 -7.32 12.29
C TYR A 96 2.35 -6.11 12.21
N MET A 97 1.13 -6.24 12.72
CA MET A 97 0.15 -5.16 12.62
C MET A 97 0.60 -3.88 13.31
N LYS A 98 1.39 -4.00 14.36
CA LYS A 98 1.94 -2.84 15.06
C LYS A 98 2.84 -1.98 14.18
N GLN A 99 3.38 -2.55 13.12
CA GLN A 99 4.31 -1.88 12.22
C GLN A 99 3.66 -1.40 10.93
N ILE A 100 2.35 -1.59 10.76
CA ILE A 100 1.64 -1.26 9.54
C ILE A 100 0.63 -0.15 9.81
N GLN A 101 0.73 0.94 9.03
CA GLN A 101 -0.30 1.97 8.98
C GLN A 101 -1.04 1.84 7.65
N TYR A 102 -2.35 1.73 7.72
CA TYR A 102 -3.18 1.52 6.55
C TYR A 102 -3.99 2.77 6.25
N ILE A 103 -3.95 3.19 4.99
CA ILE A 103 -4.71 4.35 4.52
C ILE A 103 -5.53 3.90 3.31
N CYS A 104 -6.84 4.06 3.37
CA CYS A 104 -7.72 3.81 2.23
C CYS A 104 -8.17 5.15 1.68
N LEU A 105 -7.72 5.48 0.46
CA LEU A 105 -7.95 6.80 -0.11
C LEU A 105 -9.27 6.87 -0.85
N ILE A 106 -9.98 7.97 -0.61
CA ILE A 106 -11.19 8.33 -1.34
C ILE A 106 -11.05 9.72 -1.98
N PHE A 107 -9.88 10.35 -1.85
CA PHE A 107 -9.66 11.70 -2.32
C PHE A 107 -9.15 11.72 -3.76
N SER A 108 -9.51 12.76 -4.52
CA SER A 108 -8.97 12.97 -5.86
C SER A 108 -7.53 13.45 -5.80
N GLN A 109 -6.82 13.35 -6.95
CA GLN A 109 -5.45 13.85 -7.04
C GLN A 109 -5.37 15.34 -6.74
N GLU A 110 -6.34 16.11 -7.25
CA GLU A 110 -6.37 17.55 -7.01
C GLU A 110 -6.51 17.87 -5.54
N TYR A 111 -7.39 17.16 -4.84
CA TYR A 111 -7.58 17.39 -3.42
C TYR A 111 -6.29 17.11 -2.65
N ILE A 112 -5.59 16.04 -2.99
CA ILE A 112 -4.34 15.66 -2.31
C ILE A 112 -3.26 16.72 -2.55
N LYS A 113 -3.13 17.21 -3.79
CA LYS A 113 -2.14 18.22 -4.12
C LYS A 113 -2.30 19.47 -3.27
N HIS A 114 -3.55 19.90 -3.05
CA HIS A 114 -3.82 21.15 -2.35
C HIS A 114 -4.00 20.99 -0.84
N ASN A 115 -4.19 19.76 -0.37
CA ASN A 115 -4.53 19.52 1.03
C ASN A 115 -3.65 18.48 1.70
N PHE A 116 -2.46 18.25 1.18
CA PHE A 116 -1.59 17.18 1.66
C PHE A 116 -1.36 17.23 3.18
N GLN A 117 -1.08 18.41 3.72
CA GLN A 117 -0.78 18.52 5.14
C GLN A 117 -1.99 18.13 6.01
N ASN A 118 -3.19 18.50 5.57
CA ASN A 118 -4.41 18.13 6.28
C ASN A 118 -4.66 16.63 6.17
N ILE A 119 -4.43 16.05 5.00
CA ILE A 119 -4.60 14.60 4.78
C ILE A 119 -3.61 13.85 5.65
N LEU A 120 -2.36 14.27 5.66
CA LEU A 120 -1.32 13.63 6.43
C LEU A 120 -1.67 13.64 7.91
N LYS A 121 -2.07 14.79 8.43
CA LYS A 121 -2.45 14.94 9.83
C LYS A 121 -3.64 14.04 10.18
N TYR A 122 -4.66 14.07 9.33
CA TYR A 122 -5.89 13.31 9.58
C TYR A 122 -5.66 11.81 9.42
N CYS A 123 -5.11 11.39 8.27
CA CYS A 123 -4.97 9.96 7.97
C CYS A 123 -3.99 9.26 8.90
N LEU A 124 -2.83 9.84 9.12
CA LEU A 124 -1.82 9.19 9.96
C LEU A 124 -2.22 9.20 11.42
N LEU A 125 -2.97 10.20 11.85
CA LEU A 125 -3.44 10.30 13.23
C LEU A 125 -4.55 9.29 13.51
N TYR A 126 -5.47 9.10 12.57
CA TYR A 126 -6.66 8.28 12.76
C TYR A 126 -6.53 6.86 12.22
N THR A 127 -5.54 6.59 11.38
CA THR A 127 -5.29 5.23 10.87
C THR A 127 -4.10 4.58 11.57
N SER A 128 -3.68 5.16 12.67
CA SER A 128 -2.62 4.62 13.51
C SER A 128 -2.94 3.17 13.90
N PRO A 129 -1.93 2.33 14.09
CA PRO A 129 -2.14 0.95 14.52
C PRO A 129 -2.70 0.82 15.92
N SER A 130 -2.84 1.89 16.66
CA SER A 130 -3.30 1.85 18.04
C SER A 130 -4.59 1.08 18.26
N PRO A 131 -5.59 1.07 17.36
CA PRO A 131 -6.78 0.24 17.57
C PRO A 131 -6.47 -1.24 17.70
N ARG A 132 -5.34 -1.68 17.18
CA ARG A 132 -4.91 -3.07 17.28
C ARG A 132 -4.25 -3.37 18.61
N ASP A 133 -3.74 -2.37 19.27
CA ASP A 133 -3.03 -2.50 20.52
C ASP A 133 -3.94 -2.47 21.73
N SER A 134 -5.15 -2.05 21.51
CA SER A 134 -6.12 -1.90 22.60
C SER A 134 -6.91 -3.18 22.87
#